data_0ec584720c54c94e3aa35cbdf2e4ccbf
#
_entry.id   0ec584720c54c94e3aa35cbdf2e4ccbf
#
_cell.length_a   1.000
_cell.length_b   1.000
_cell.length_c   1.000
_cell.angle_alpha   90.00
_cell.angle_beta   90.00
_cell.angle_gamma   90.00
#
_symmetry.space_group_name_H-M   'P 1'
#
loop_
_entity.id
_entity.type
_entity.pdbx_description
1 polymer ?
#
loop_
_entity_poly.entity_id
_entity_poly.type
_entity_poly.pdbx_seq_one_letter_code
_entity_poly.pdbx_strand_id
1 'polypeptide(L)'
;MSAGEANLYALIFLVPVILAIAVPYYYLWPEQFSKTSIRAYLDAREMMNFTDLVAIGLVILAGIIIHELLHGIGWSLYAKKGWRSIKFGIVWKYLTPYCHCNEPIHLNPYRIGSILPAIILGIFPSIVAFATGNIWFMVFGFFFTFAAGGDFLILWLLRNEKSTLLVQDHPEKIGCIILQEE
;
A
#
# COMPACT_ATOMS: atom_id res chain seq x y z
N MET A 1 -17.13 6.84 -0.40
CA MET A 1 -16.99 6.96 1.07
C MET A 1 -16.06 8.12 1.39
N SER A 2 -16.07 8.65 2.63
CA SER A 2 -15.11 9.67 3.07
C SER A 2 -13.73 9.02 3.33
N ALA A 3 -12.66 9.84 3.32
CA ALA A 3 -11.31 9.33 3.60
C ALA A 3 -11.20 8.73 5.03
N GLY A 4 -11.91 9.31 6.01
CA GLY A 4 -11.94 8.77 7.38
C GLY A 4 -12.61 7.40 7.47
N GLU A 5 -13.71 7.19 6.77
CA GLU A 5 -14.38 5.87 6.69
C GLU A 5 -13.50 4.85 5.99
N ALA A 6 -12.84 5.23 4.90
CA ALA A 6 -11.92 4.33 4.18
C ALA A 6 -10.75 3.88 5.07
N ASN A 7 -10.15 4.80 5.83
CA ASN A 7 -9.08 4.48 6.76
C ASN A 7 -9.56 3.53 7.88
N LEU A 8 -10.78 3.73 8.39
CA LEU A 8 -11.36 2.84 9.41
C LEU A 8 -11.59 1.43 8.86
N TYR A 9 -12.19 1.32 7.68
CA TYR A 9 -12.42 0.02 7.04
C TYR A 9 -11.11 -0.68 6.62
N ALA A 10 -10.07 0.09 6.27
CA ALA A 10 -8.75 -0.47 5.98
C ALA A 10 -8.15 -1.24 7.18
N LEU A 11 -8.53 -0.89 8.43
CA LEU A 11 -8.07 -1.64 9.62
C LEU A 11 -8.50 -3.12 9.61
N ILE A 12 -9.58 -3.46 8.89
CA ILE A 12 -10.02 -4.86 8.76
C ILE A 12 -8.91 -5.71 8.11
N PHE A 13 -8.10 -5.11 7.22
CA PHE A 13 -6.99 -5.81 6.57
C PHE A 13 -5.77 -6.05 7.47
N LEU A 14 -5.72 -5.44 8.66
CA LEU A 14 -4.62 -5.67 9.60
C LEU A 14 -4.49 -7.14 9.99
N VAL A 15 -5.61 -7.81 10.29
CA VAL A 15 -5.59 -9.24 10.70
C VAL A 15 -5.08 -10.14 9.57
N PRO A 16 -5.61 -10.07 8.34
CA PRO A 16 -5.05 -10.82 7.21
C PRO A 16 -3.56 -10.54 6.96
N VAL A 17 -3.11 -9.30 7.09
CA VAL A 17 -1.69 -8.93 6.90
C VAL A 17 -0.81 -9.53 8.00
N ILE A 18 -1.24 -9.50 9.26
CA ILE A 18 -0.54 -10.19 10.36
C ILE A 18 -0.42 -11.68 10.06
N LEU A 19 -1.54 -12.33 9.69
CA LEU A 19 -1.57 -13.77 9.40
C LEU A 19 -0.72 -14.14 8.17
N ALA A 20 -0.64 -13.26 7.17
CA ALA A 20 0.10 -13.54 5.94
C ALA A 20 1.60 -13.22 6.04
N ILE A 21 2.01 -12.27 6.86
CA ILE A 21 3.40 -11.79 6.92
C ILE A 21 4.03 -12.06 8.29
N ALA A 22 3.46 -11.53 9.37
CA ALA A 22 4.10 -11.61 10.68
C ALA A 22 4.14 -13.03 11.25
N VAL A 23 3.03 -13.78 11.10
CA VAL A 23 2.94 -15.15 11.61
C VAL A 23 3.89 -16.10 10.86
N PRO A 24 3.93 -16.16 9.51
CA PRO A 24 4.91 -16.99 8.82
C PRO A 24 6.35 -16.60 9.11
N TYR A 25 6.65 -15.29 9.19
CA TYR A 25 7.99 -14.83 9.53
C TYR A 25 8.42 -15.30 10.93
N TYR A 26 7.53 -15.25 11.91
CA TYR A 26 7.80 -15.74 13.26
C TYR A 26 8.16 -17.25 13.27
N TYR A 27 7.47 -18.06 12.48
CA TYR A 27 7.76 -19.50 12.41
C TYR A 27 9.03 -19.81 11.59
N LEU A 28 9.36 -19.02 10.59
CA LEU A 28 10.56 -19.20 9.77
C LEU A 28 11.83 -18.75 10.51
N TRP A 29 11.73 -17.71 11.33
CA TRP A 29 12.87 -17.04 11.98
C TRP A 29 12.62 -16.82 13.48
N PRO A 30 12.36 -17.88 14.27
CA PRO A 30 12.01 -17.76 15.69
C PRO A 30 13.14 -17.15 16.53
N GLU A 31 14.40 -17.29 16.11
CA GLU A 31 15.58 -16.70 16.77
C GLU A 31 15.53 -15.16 16.77
N GLN A 32 14.88 -14.52 15.80
CA GLN A 32 14.69 -13.06 15.78
C GLN A 32 13.84 -12.57 16.97
N PHE A 33 13.03 -13.45 17.53
CA PHE A 33 12.14 -13.19 18.66
C PHE A 33 12.68 -13.78 19.97
N SER A 34 13.92 -14.27 19.98
CA SER A 34 14.59 -14.73 21.20
C SER A 34 14.81 -13.57 22.17
N LYS A 35 14.91 -13.87 23.48
CA LYS A 35 15.20 -12.83 24.50
C LYS A 35 16.47 -12.06 24.18
N THR A 36 17.49 -12.76 23.63
CA THR A 36 18.76 -12.14 23.25
C THR A 36 18.60 -11.18 22.09
N SER A 37 17.90 -11.57 21.03
CA SER A 37 17.64 -10.73 19.85
C SER A 37 16.78 -9.51 20.22
N ILE A 38 15.71 -9.73 20.99
CA ILE A 38 14.87 -8.62 21.48
C ILE A 38 15.67 -7.63 22.30
N ARG A 39 16.55 -8.11 23.22
CA ARG A 39 17.42 -7.23 24.00
C ARG A 39 18.36 -6.44 23.09
N ALA A 40 18.99 -7.10 22.10
CA ALA A 40 19.86 -6.42 21.16
C ALA A 40 19.14 -5.33 20.34
N TYR A 41 17.87 -5.54 19.95
CA TYR A 41 17.06 -4.51 19.29
C TYR A 41 16.72 -3.33 20.20
N LEU A 42 16.44 -3.60 21.50
CA LEU A 42 16.18 -2.55 22.49
C LEU A 42 17.44 -1.73 22.75
N ASP A 43 18.59 -2.38 22.93
CA ASP A 43 19.89 -1.72 23.12
C ASP A 43 20.26 -0.87 21.89
N ALA A 44 20.05 -1.41 20.67
CA ALA A 44 20.25 -0.65 19.43
C ALA A 44 19.33 0.57 19.33
N ARG A 45 18.06 0.47 19.80
CA ARG A 45 17.13 1.61 19.86
C ARG A 45 17.61 2.71 20.80
N GLU A 46 18.18 2.35 21.95
CA GLU A 46 18.74 3.34 22.88
C GLU A 46 19.94 4.08 22.31
N MET A 47 20.66 3.44 21.37
CA MET A 47 21.78 4.04 20.63
C MET A 47 21.36 4.88 19.44
N MET A 48 20.08 4.82 19.02
CA MET A 48 19.56 5.59 17.88
C MET A 48 19.62 7.09 18.18
N ASN A 49 20.25 7.81 17.28
CA ASN A 49 20.33 9.26 17.34
C ASN A 49 19.27 9.91 16.44
N PHE A 50 19.21 11.25 16.47
CA PHE A 50 18.25 12.02 15.67
C PHE A 50 18.41 11.76 14.16
N THR A 51 19.62 11.55 13.68
CA THR A 51 19.89 11.27 12.25
C THR A 51 19.26 9.96 11.80
N ASP A 52 19.29 8.92 12.64
CA ASP A 52 18.70 7.61 12.34
C ASP A 52 17.17 7.71 12.25
N LEU A 53 16.56 8.48 13.16
CA LEU A 53 15.11 8.75 13.11
C LEU A 53 14.71 9.49 11.84
N VAL A 54 15.51 10.49 11.45
CA VAL A 54 15.30 11.23 10.19
C VAL A 54 15.43 10.28 8.99
N ALA A 55 16.46 9.42 8.98
CA ALA A 55 16.65 8.44 7.89
C ALA A 55 15.47 7.49 7.75
N ILE A 56 14.95 6.94 8.85
CA ILE A 56 13.75 6.09 8.86
C ILE A 56 12.54 6.87 8.31
N GLY A 57 12.35 8.11 8.79
CA GLY A 57 11.27 8.98 8.30
C GLY A 57 11.35 9.24 6.79
N LEU A 58 12.56 9.47 6.27
CA LEU A 58 12.79 9.66 4.83
C LEU A 58 12.50 8.39 4.03
N VAL A 59 12.86 7.20 4.53
CA VAL A 59 12.54 5.92 3.88
C VAL A 59 11.03 5.71 3.81
N ILE A 60 10.30 5.97 4.90
CA ILE A 60 8.84 5.86 4.92
C ILE A 60 8.21 6.87 3.95
N LEU A 61 8.65 8.12 3.99
CA LEU A 61 8.14 9.17 3.10
C LEU A 61 8.40 8.83 1.62
N ALA A 62 9.61 8.37 1.30
CA ALA A 62 9.94 7.91 -0.05
C ALA A 62 9.05 6.75 -0.48
N GLY A 63 8.82 5.78 0.40
CA GLY A 63 7.91 4.66 0.14
C GLY A 63 6.46 5.12 -0.12
N ILE A 64 5.95 6.10 0.63
CA ILE A 64 4.62 6.69 0.41
C ILE A 64 4.55 7.37 -0.96
N ILE A 65 5.56 8.14 -1.34
CA ILE A 65 5.62 8.80 -2.66
C ILE A 65 5.66 7.75 -3.77
N ILE A 66 6.48 6.70 -3.61
CA ILE A 66 6.58 5.61 -4.59
C ILE A 66 5.25 4.86 -4.68
N HIS A 67 4.52 4.67 -3.57
CA HIS A 67 3.20 4.04 -3.55
C HIS A 67 2.24 4.76 -4.51
N GLU A 68 2.09 6.07 -4.38
CA GLU A 68 1.22 6.86 -5.26
C GLU A 68 1.74 6.87 -6.71
N LEU A 69 3.06 6.94 -6.90
CA LEU A 69 3.65 6.85 -8.23
C LEU A 69 3.35 5.52 -8.93
N LEU A 70 3.34 4.41 -8.21
CA LEU A 70 3.02 3.09 -8.76
C LEU A 70 1.57 3.01 -9.23
N HIS A 71 0.61 3.60 -8.50
CA HIS A 71 -0.76 3.77 -9.00
C HIS A 71 -0.76 4.55 -10.31
N GLY A 72 -0.11 5.71 -10.34
CA GLY A 72 -0.03 6.56 -11.51
C GLY A 72 0.61 5.86 -12.71
N ILE A 73 1.70 5.12 -12.51
CA ILE A 73 2.33 4.30 -13.55
C ILE A 73 1.34 3.24 -14.06
N GLY A 74 0.75 2.46 -13.15
CA GLY A 74 -0.18 1.40 -13.51
C GLY A 74 -1.35 1.88 -14.35
N TRP A 75 -1.99 2.98 -13.97
CA TRP A 75 -3.15 3.51 -14.69
C TRP A 75 -2.76 4.29 -15.96
N SER A 76 -1.63 5.00 -15.96
CA SER A 76 -1.18 5.78 -17.12
C SER A 76 -0.92 4.93 -18.37
N LEU A 77 -0.58 3.65 -18.19
CA LEU A 77 -0.36 2.71 -19.30
C LEU A 77 -1.65 2.41 -20.07
N TYR A 78 -2.81 2.63 -19.47
CA TYR A 78 -4.11 2.29 -20.05
C TYR A 78 -5.00 3.52 -20.28
N ALA A 79 -4.67 4.67 -19.73
CA ALA A 79 -5.37 5.92 -19.95
C ALA A 79 -5.03 6.50 -21.34
N LYS A 80 -6.04 7.03 -22.06
CA LYS A 80 -5.87 7.55 -23.43
C LYS A 80 -4.83 8.66 -23.54
N LYS A 81 -4.78 9.57 -22.53
CA LYS A 81 -3.79 10.66 -22.45
C LYS A 81 -2.54 10.27 -21.65
N GLY A 82 -2.41 8.99 -21.28
CA GLY A 82 -1.28 8.46 -20.53
C GLY A 82 -1.09 9.19 -19.20
N TRP A 83 0.13 9.60 -18.92
CA TRP A 83 0.49 10.30 -17.66
C TRP A 83 -0.27 11.62 -17.43
N ARG A 84 -0.77 12.28 -18.47
CA ARG A 84 -1.57 13.50 -18.35
C ARG A 84 -2.94 13.27 -17.70
N SER A 85 -3.39 12.03 -17.62
CA SER A 85 -4.63 11.66 -16.95
C SER A 85 -4.45 11.49 -15.45
N ILE A 86 -3.21 11.45 -14.96
CA ILE A 86 -2.90 11.19 -13.56
C ILE A 86 -2.77 12.51 -12.79
N LYS A 87 -3.40 12.56 -11.63
CA LYS A 87 -3.29 13.68 -10.67
C LYS A 87 -2.90 13.17 -9.30
N PHE A 88 -1.94 13.83 -8.69
CA PHE A 88 -1.50 13.59 -7.33
C PHE A 88 -1.94 14.72 -6.41
N GLY A 89 -2.20 14.39 -5.15
CA GLY A 89 -2.55 15.39 -4.16
C GLY A 89 -2.46 14.84 -2.74
N ILE A 90 -2.88 15.65 -1.77
CA ILE A 90 -2.92 15.29 -0.35
C ILE A 90 -4.27 15.74 0.21
N VAL A 91 -5.00 14.83 0.86
CA VAL A 91 -6.17 15.17 1.67
C VAL A 91 -5.67 15.68 3.02
N TRP A 92 -5.45 16.99 3.12
CA TRP A 92 -4.80 17.65 4.28
C TRP A 92 -5.45 17.33 5.62
N LYS A 93 -6.78 17.14 5.65
CA LYS A 93 -7.51 16.78 6.88
C LYS A 93 -7.03 15.48 7.52
N TYR A 94 -6.55 14.53 6.71
CA TYR A 94 -6.13 13.20 7.14
C TYR A 94 -4.66 12.92 6.82
N LEU A 95 -3.95 13.91 6.25
CA LEU A 95 -2.58 13.77 5.74
C LEU A 95 -2.42 12.54 4.83
N THR A 96 -3.47 12.23 4.05
CA THR A 96 -3.51 11.05 3.17
C THR A 96 -3.15 11.50 1.76
N PRO A 97 -2.01 11.06 1.20
CA PRO A 97 -1.70 11.25 -0.20
C PRO A 97 -2.71 10.48 -1.05
N TYR A 98 -2.86 10.88 -2.30
CA TYR A 98 -3.67 10.18 -3.27
C TYR A 98 -3.12 10.32 -4.69
N CYS A 99 -3.40 9.32 -5.50
CA CYS A 99 -3.25 9.34 -6.94
C CYS A 99 -4.62 9.09 -7.57
N HIS A 100 -5.03 9.92 -8.52
CA HIS A 100 -6.29 9.78 -9.25
C HIS A 100 -6.06 9.65 -10.75
N CYS A 101 -6.81 8.75 -11.39
CA CYS A 101 -6.96 8.71 -12.85
C CYS A 101 -8.23 9.47 -13.25
N ASN A 102 -8.06 10.61 -13.94
CA ASN A 102 -9.18 11.47 -14.35
C ASN A 102 -9.86 11.02 -15.65
N GLU A 103 -9.45 9.91 -16.23
CA GLU A 103 -10.07 9.32 -17.40
C GLU A 103 -10.69 7.98 -17.06
N PRO A 104 -11.81 7.62 -17.72
CA PRO A 104 -12.34 6.27 -17.64
C PRO A 104 -11.33 5.26 -18.22
N ILE A 105 -11.04 4.21 -17.45
CA ILE A 105 -10.26 3.06 -17.89
C ILE A 105 -11.04 1.77 -17.61
N HIS A 106 -10.73 0.70 -18.32
CA HIS A 106 -11.35 -0.58 -18.05
C HIS A 106 -11.03 -1.08 -16.64
N LEU A 107 -11.97 -1.84 -16.05
CA LEU A 107 -11.87 -2.29 -14.66
C LEU A 107 -10.64 -3.17 -14.39
N ASN A 108 -10.21 -4.03 -15.34
CA ASN A 108 -9.01 -4.83 -15.14
C ASN A 108 -7.73 -4.00 -15.06
N PRO A 109 -7.44 -3.08 -16.00
CA PRO A 109 -6.37 -2.07 -15.83
C PRO A 109 -6.44 -1.31 -14.50
N TYR A 110 -7.65 -0.91 -14.09
CA TYR A 110 -7.83 -0.21 -12.82
C TYR A 110 -7.39 -1.07 -11.64
N ARG A 111 -7.81 -2.35 -11.59
CA ARG A 111 -7.41 -3.32 -10.56
C ARG A 111 -5.89 -3.54 -10.54
N ILE A 112 -5.26 -3.66 -11.72
CA ILE A 112 -3.80 -3.84 -11.82
C ILE A 112 -3.07 -2.63 -11.23
N GLY A 113 -3.46 -1.41 -11.60
CA GLY A 113 -2.89 -0.20 -11.03
C GLY A 113 -3.10 -0.08 -9.52
N SER A 114 -4.29 -0.47 -9.03
CA SER A 114 -4.61 -0.44 -7.60
C SER A 114 -3.79 -1.42 -6.76
N ILE A 115 -3.48 -2.63 -7.28
CA ILE A 115 -2.72 -3.64 -6.52
C ILE A 115 -1.20 -3.45 -6.60
N LEU A 116 -0.71 -2.70 -7.58
CA LEU A 116 0.71 -2.59 -7.90
C LEU A 116 1.58 -2.13 -6.71
N PRO A 117 1.21 -1.10 -5.94
CA PRO A 117 1.98 -0.70 -4.76
C PRO A 117 2.10 -1.81 -3.71
N ALA A 118 1.00 -2.53 -3.43
CA ALA A 118 1.00 -3.63 -2.48
C ALA A 118 1.97 -4.75 -2.91
N ILE A 119 2.05 -5.05 -4.22
CA ILE A 119 2.98 -6.05 -4.74
C ILE A 119 4.42 -5.58 -4.58
N ILE A 120 4.74 -4.37 -5.02
CA ILE A 120 6.14 -3.88 -5.11
C ILE A 120 6.70 -3.48 -3.74
N LEU A 121 5.93 -2.75 -2.93
CA LEU A 121 6.39 -2.23 -1.64
C LEU A 121 6.03 -3.12 -0.44
N GLY A 122 5.01 -3.96 -0.59
CA GLY A 122 4.54 -4.83 0.48
C GLY A 122 5.01 -6.28 0.30
N ILE A 123 4.44 -6.98 -0.69
CA ILE A 123 4.63 -8.43 -0.87
C ILE A 123 6.08 -8.76 -1.24
N PHE A 124 6.68 -8.04 -2.18
CA PHE A 124 8.05 -8.32 -2.62
C PHE A 124 9.07 -8.19 -1.48
N PRO A 125 9.12 -7.10 -0.68
CA PRO A 125 10.00 -7.04 0.49
C PRO A 125 9.68 -8.11 1.54
N SER A 126 8.41 -8.50 1.72
CA SER A 126 8.04 -9.59 2.63
C SER A 126 8.61 -10.93 2.17
N ILE A 127 8.61 -11.22 0.86
CA ILE A 127 9.24 -12.42 0.30
C ILE A 127 10.74 -12.39 0.54
N VAL A 128 11.41 -11.23 0.34
CA VAL A 128 12.84 -11.08 0.66
C VAL A 128 13.09 -11.34 2.14
N ALA A 129 12.23 -10.83 3.04
CA ALA A 129 12.32 -11.09 4.47
C ALA A 129 12.20 -12.58 4.79
N PHE A 130 11.27 -13.31 4.18
CA PHE A 130 11.11 -14.75 4.37
C PHE A 130 12.34 -15.53 3.90
N ALA A 131 12.98 -15.10 2.80
CA ALA A 131 14.17 -15.76 2.28
C ALA A 131 15.44 -15.47 3.08
N THR A 132 15.56 -14.28 3.67
CA THR A 132 16.82 -13.79 4.28
C THR A 132 16.81 -13.69 5.79
N GLY A 133 15.64 -13.74 6.44
CA GLY A 133 15.48 -13.48 7.87
C GLY A 133 15.69 -12.02 8.27
N ASN A 134 15.76 -11.09 7.31
CA ASN A 134 16.01 -9.69 7.61
C ASN A 134 14.73 -9.01 8.14
N ILE A 135 14.77 -8.61 9.41
CA ILE A 135 13.63 -7.99 10.11
C ILE A 135 13.20 -6.65 9.50
N TRP A 136 14.13 -5.89 8.91
CA TRP A 136 13.82 -4.58 8.33
C TRP A 136 12.98 -4.72 7.06
N PHE A 137 13.27 -5.72 6.22
CA PHE A 137 12.41 -6.07 5.09
C PHE A 137 11.03 -6.55 5.53
N MET A 138 10.95 -7.30 6.65
CA MET A 138 9.67 -7.73 7.21
C MET A 138 8.84 -6.54 7.68
N VAL A 139 9.43 -5.62 8.46
CA VAL A 139 8.75 -4.43 8.97
C VAL A 139 8.30 -3.52 7.82
N PHE A 140 9.17 -3.30 6.83
CA PHE A 140 8.86 -2.49 5.65
C PHE A 140 7.73 -3.10 4.82
N GLY A 141 7.84 -4.39 4.48
CA GLY A 141 6.83 -5.11 3.70
C GLY A 141 5.48 -5.18 4.42
N PHE A 142 5.49 -5.46 5.73
CA PHE A 142 4.29 -5.44 6.57
C PHE A 142 3.63 -4.05 6.55
N PHE A 143 4.40 -2.99 6.79
CA PHE A 143 3.90 -1.62 6.82
C PHE A 143 3.23 -1.23 5.50
N PHE A 144 3.91 -1.46 4.36
CA PHE A 144 3.36 -1.08 3.05
C PHE A 144 2.24 -2.00 2.56
N THR A 145 2.22 -3.27 2.96
CA THR A 145 1.07 -4.14 2.70
C THR A 145 -0.15 -3.66 3.49
N PHE A 146 0.03 -3.27 4.75
CA PHE A 146 -1.04 -2.72 5.56
C PHE A 146 -1.50 -1.34 5.06
N ALA A 147 -0.56 -0.47 4.67
CA ALA A 147 -0.87 0.85 4.09
C ALA A 147 -1.73 0.77 2.82
N ALA A 148 -1.58 -0.30 2.03
CA ALA A 148 -2.43 -0.61 0.88
C ALA A 148 -3.85 -1.12 1.26
N GLY A 149 -4.24 -1.07 2.53
CA GLY A 149 -5.56 -1.52 2.99
C GLY A 149 -6.74 -0.82 2.32
N GLY A 150 -6.57 0.47 1.96
CA GLY A 150 -7.55 1.22 1.16
C GLY A 150 -7.72 0.66 -0.25
N ASP A 151 -6.62 0.28 -0.89
CA ASP A 151 -6.62 -0.33 -2.23
C ASP A 151 -7.28 -1.70 -2.20
N PHE A 152 -6.95 -2.51 -1.19
CA PHE A 152 -7.60 -3.81 -0.99
C PHE A 152 -9.10 -3.67 -0.77
N LEU A 153 -9.55 -2.63 -0.06
CA LEU A 153 -10.97 -2.35 0.12
C LEU A 153 -11.65 -2.04 -1.21
N ILE A 154 -11.06 -1.18 -2.03
CA ILE A 154 -11.58 -0.85 -3.37
C ILE A 154 -11.62 -2.12 -4.24
N LEU A 155 -10.56 -2.90 -4.28
CA LEU A 155 -10.49 -4.17 -5.01
C LEU A 155 -11.56 -5.16 -4.53
N TRP A 156 -11.78 -5.25 -3.22
CA TRP A 156 -12.82 -6.10 -2.64
C TRP A 156 -14.22 -5.67 -3.06
N LEU A 157 -14.51 -4.38 -3.05
CA LEU A 157 -15.80 -3.84 -3.50
C LEU A 157 -16.04 -4.12 -4.99
N LEU A 158 -15.01 -4.04 -5.80
CA LEU A 158 -15.06 -4.24 -7.25
C LEU A 158 -14.93 -5.71 -7.69
N ARG A 159 -14.74 -6.67 -6.77
CA ARG A 159 -14.39 -8.07 -7.11
C ARG A 159 -15.40 -8.79 -8.01
N ASN A 160 -16.68 -8.45 -7.86
CA ASN A 160 -17.79 -9.10 -8.59
C ASN A 160 -18.21 -8.34 -9.87
N GLU A 161 -17.60 -7.19 -10.13
CA GLU A 161 -17.93 -6.37 -11.28
C GLU A 161 -17.29 -6.93 -12.56
N LYS A 162 -17.97 -6.76 -13.70
CA LYS A 162 -17.49 -7.25 -14.99
C LYS A 162 -16.25 -6.46 -15.43
N SER A 163 -15.24 -7.17 -15.91
CA SER A 163 -13.95 -6.59 -16.34
C SER A 163 -14.04 -5.61 -17.51
N THR A 164 -15.13 -5.69 -18.30
CA THR A 164 -15.41 -4.83 -19.45
C THR A 164 -15.91 -3.45 -19.06
N LEU A 165 -16.40 -3.26 -17.83
CA LEU A 165 -16.89 -1.98 -17.35
C LEU A 165 -15.78 -0.93 -17.33
N LEU A 166 -16.16 0.30 -17.62
CA LEU A 166 -15.31 1.47 -17.45
C LEU A 166 -15.46 2.01 -16.04
N VAL A 167 -14.34 2.37 -15.42
CA VAL A 167 -14.30 2.99 -14.10
C VAL A 167 -13.42 4.24 -14.15
N GLN A 168 -13.80 5.22 -13.34
CA GLN A 168 -13.07 6.47 -13.16
C GLN A 168 -13.02 6.81 -11.67
N ASP A 169 -11.90 7.31 -11.18
CA ASP A 169 -11.81 7.77 -9.80
C ASP A 169 -12.81 8.88 -9.51
N HIS A 170 -13.42 8.81 -8.33
CA HIS A 170 -14.36 9.83 -7.91
C HIS A 170 -13.61 11.13 -7.57
N PRO A 171 -14.01 12.31 -8.11
CA PRO A 171 -13.25 13.55 -7.99
C PRO A 171 -13.08 14.05 -6.54
N GLU A 172 -14.01 13.70 -5.62
CA GLU A 172 -14.03 14.24 -4.25
C GLU A 172 -14.05 13.17 -3.16
N LYS A 173 -14.26 11.90 -3.49
CA LYS A 173 -14.42 10.81 -2.51
C LYS A 173 -13.45 9.69 -2.81
N ILE A 174 -13.07 8.94 -1.79
CA ILE A 174 -12.31 7.71 -1.99
C ILE A 174 -13.23 6.65 -2.62
N GLY A 175 -12.76 6.07 -3.71
CA GLY A 175 -13.46 5.11 -4.54
C GLY A 175 -13.60 5.56 -5.98
N CYS A 176 -14.25 4.74 -6.81
CA CYS A 176 -14.45 4.99 -8.22
C CYS A 176 -15.95 5.01 -8.57
N ILE A 177 -16.24 5.58 -9.72
CA ILE A 177 -17.55 5.57 -10.38
C ILE A 177 -17.50 4.51 -11.46
N ILE A 178 -18.48 3.60 -11.48
CA ILE A 178 -18.66 2.64 -12.55
C ILE A 178 -19.51 3.31 -13.63
N LEU A 179 -18.99 3.39 -14.83
CA LEU A 179 -19.71 3.92 -16.00
C LEU A 179 -20.37 2.75 -16.71
N GLN A 180 -21.69 2.79 -16.82
CA GLN A 180 -22.46 1.83 -17.64
C GLN A 180 -22.46 2.37 -19.07
N GLU A 181 -22.16 1.51 -20.05
CA GLU A 181 -22.46 1.81 -21.44
C GLU A 181 -23.99 1.76 -21.58
N GLU A 182 -24.60 2.86 -22.08
CA GLU A 182 -26.00 2.90 -22.47
C GLU A 182 -26.27 2.04 -23.71
#